data_f871a0b88e208f0a7d71e8a6daf52308
#
_entry.id   f871a0b88e208f0a7d71e8a6daf52308
#
_cell.length_a   1.000
_cell.length_b   1.000
_cell.length_c   1.000
_cell.angle_alpha   90.00
_cell.angle_beta   90.00
_cell.angle_gamma   90.00
#
_symmetry.space_group_name_H-M   'P 1'
#
loop_
_entity.id
_entity.type
_entity.pdbx_description
1 polymer ?
#
loop_
_entity_poly.entity_id
_entity_poly.type
_entity_poly.pdbx_seq_one_letter_code
_entity_poly.pdbx_strand_id
1 'polypeptide(L)'
;ELGLEMPETVQEMEDVLIAFKEQKGCDSAFSFIYGNYNIMVNSFGIMEGMYVDGNDQVHFGAIEDGYLEFLTLMNRWMNLGILDPDAFTQDADAFFAKIASERTGLVWGYTGGTLGKIMTMQEENTSMNYQPAPNPVLNEGDTFIVDQSSYRINTIGGAIAATCSDPEAAARVLD
;
A
#
# COMPACT_ATOMS: atom_id res chain seq x y z
N GLU A 1 3.73 -16.40 15.88
CA GLU A 1 4.49 -17.62 15.65
C GLU A 1 6.01 -17.36 15.55
N LEU A 2 6.43 -16.26 14.92
CA LEU A 2 7.85 -15.88 14.79
C LEU A 2 8.35 -15.06 15.99
N GLY A 3 7.46 -14.57 16.87
CA GLY A 3 7.82 -13.72 18.01
C GLY A 3 8.39 -12.36 17.62
N LEU A 4 8.09 -11.88 16.42
CA LEU A 4 8.51 -10.57 15.94
C LEU A 4 7.56 -9.49 16.44
N GLU A 5 8.11 -8.35 16.79
CA GLU A 5 7.34 -7.14 17.08
C GLU A 5 6.79 -6.53 15.79
N MET A 6 5.77 -5.69 15.92
CA MET A 6 5.22 -4.95 14.79
C MET A 6 6.23 -3.90 14.31
N PRO A 7 6.64 -3.90 13.04
CA PRO A 7 7.64 -2.96 12.57
C PRO A 7 7.11 -1.53 12.53
N GLU A 8 7.89 -0.59 13.04
CA GLU A 8 7.61 0.85 13.02
C GLU A 8 8.58 1.60 12.11
N THR A 9 9.76 1.01 11.84
CA THR A 9 10.77 1.58 10.95
C THR A 9 10.95 0.75 9.69
N VAL A 10 11.54 1.39 8.66
CA VAL A 10 11.88 0.73 7.39
C VAL A 10 12.85 -0.43 7.61
N GLN A 11 13.79 -0.29 8.55
CA GLN A 11 14.74 -1.37 8.86
C GLN A 11 14.06 -2.55 9.54
N GLU A 12 13.20 -2.31 10.52
CA GLU A 12 12.44 -3.37 11.18
C GLU A 12 11.50 -4.07 10.20
N MET A 13 10.88 -3.31 9.29
CA MET A 13 10.07 -3.88 8.21
C MET A 13 10.90 -4.82 7.32
N GLU A 14 12.13 -4.42 6.95
CA GLU A 14 13.03 -5.26 6.16
C GLU A 14 13.34 -6.57 6.91
N ASP A 15 13.65 -6.51 8.19
CA ASP A 15 13.97 -7.67 9.02
C ASP A 15 12.77 -8.64 9.10
N VAL A 16 11.54 -8.11 9.25
CA VAL A 16 10.30 -8.90 9.22
C VAL A 16 10.09 -9.57 7.85
N LEU A 17 10.31 -8.84 6.75
CA LEU A 17 10.17 -9.38 5.40
C LEU A 17 11.18 -10.48 5.10
N ILE A 18 12.42 -10.34 5.56
CA ILE A 18 13.45 -11.38 5.47
C ILE A 18 12.99 -12.62 6.25
N ALA A 19 12.49 -12.45 7.46
CA ALA A 19 11.99 -13.57 8.27
C ALA A 19 10.79 -14.26 7.61
N PHE A 20 9.87 -13.53 6.98
CA PHE A 20 8.76 -14.11 6.24
C PHE A 20 9.27 -14.95 5.05
N LYS A 21 10.23 -14.45 4.31
CA LYS A 21 10.85 -15.21 3.21
C LYS A 21 11.54 -16.48 3.70
N GLU A 22 12.42 -16.37 4.70
CA GLU A 22 13.30 -17.45 5.12
C GLU A 22 12.58 -18.51 5.97
N GLN A 23 11.64 -18.09 6.83
CA GLN A 23 11.03 -18.97 7.83
C GLN A 23 9.60 -19.40 7.45
N LYS A 24 8.91 -18.63 6.61
CA LYS A 24 7.55 -18.95 6.15
C LYS A 24 7.48 -19.32 4.66
N GLY A 25 8.58 -19.12 3.92
CA GLY A 25 8.65 -19.44 2.50
C GLY A 25 7.86 -18.46 1.62
N CYS A 26 7.60 -17.24 2.09
CA CYS A 26 6.96 -16.20 1.29
C CYS A 26 7.89 -15.77 0.15
N ASP A 27 7.56 -16.14 -1.07
CA ASP A 27 8.35 -15.76 -2.27
C ASP A 27 8.01 -14.36 -2.80
N SER A 28 6.98 -13.74 -2.25
CA SER A 28 6.52 -12.38 -2.49
C SER A 28 6.29 -11.67 -1.14
N ALA A 29 7.31 -11.66 -0.26
CA ALA A 29 7.16 -11.26 1.14
C ALA A 29 6.49 -9.89 1.31
N PHE A 30 6.81 -8.90 0.45
CA PHE A 30 6.10 -7.63 0.32
C PHE A 30 5.53 -7.48 -1.08
N SER A 31 4.24 -7.20 -1.17
CA SER A 31 3.53 -7.03 -2.44
C SER A 31 2.52 -5.88 -2.40
N PHE A 32 2.25 -5.29 -3.57
CA PHE A 32 1.27 -4.23 -3.77
C PHE A 32 0.73 -4.27 -5.22
N ILE A 33 -0.38 -3.60 -5.45
CA ILE A 33 -0.87 -3.36 -6.82
C ILE A 33 -0.15 -2.13 -7.38
N TYR A 34 0.22 -2.18 -8.66
CA TYR A 34 0.86 -1.06 -9.36
C TYR A 34 0.20 0.29 -9.04
N GLY A 35 1.02 1.30 -8.81
CA GLY A 35 0.58 2.63 -8.38
C GLY A 35 0.45 2.82 -6.87
N ASN A 36 0.48 1.75 -6.08
CA ASN A 36 0.35 1.82 -4.62
C ASN A 36 1.72 1.81 -3.89
N TYR A 37 2.83 1.86 -4.62
CA TYR A 37 4.17 1.91 -4.03
C TYR A 37 4.52 3.26 -3.41
N ASN A 38 3.86 4.32 -3.83
CA ASN A 38 4.14 5.69 -3.42
C ASN A 38 4.00 5.92 -1.90
N ILE A 39 3.23 5.09 -1.21
CA ILE A 39 3.15 5.16 0.25
C ILE A 39 4.52 4.92 0.91
N MET A 40 5.37 4.08 0.32
CA MET A 40 6.72 3.84 0.82
C MET A 40 7.66 5.03 0.61
N VAL A 41 7.38 5.89 -0.37
CA VAL A 41 8.10 7.17 -0.56
C VAL A 41 7.91 8.07 0.65
N ASN A 42 6.70 8.05 1.23
CA ASN A 42 6.34 8.90 2.35
C ASN A 42 7.12 8.55 3.63
N SER A 43 7.64 7.32 3.74
CA SER A 43 8.54 6.90 4.82
C SER A 43 9.87 7.68 4.82
N PHE A 44 10.25 8.26 3.68
CA PHE A 44 11.47 9.05 3.52
C PHE A 44 11.25 10.56 3.75
N GLY A 45 10.11 10.95 4.32
CA GLY A 45 9.78 12.34 4.64
C GLY A 45 9.45 13.21 3.44
N ILE A 46 9.11 12.60 2.31
CA ILE A 46 8.75 13.27 1.05
C ILE A 46 7.48 12.68 0.44
N MET A 47 6.90 13.37 -0.54
CA MET A 47 5.88 12.83 -1.44
C MET A 47 6.43 12.75 -2.86
N GLU A 48 6.03 11.77 -3.66
CA GLU A 48 6.56 11.56 -5.01
C GLU A 48 6.32 12.77 -5.94
N GLY A 49 5.15 13.40 -5.83
CA GLY A 49 4.75 14.53 -6.67
C GLY A 49 5.09 15.90 -6.09
N MET A 50 4.33 16.90 -6.52
CA MET A 50 4.41 18.23 -5.93
C MET A 50 3.64 18.28 -4.62
N TYR A 51 4.28 18.83 -3.59
CA TYR A 51 3.65 19.03 -2.28
C TYR A 51 4.14 20.33 -1.63
N VAL A 52 3.43 20.73 -0.58
CA VAL A 52 3.79 21.89 0.24
C VAL A 52 4.16 21.39 1.63
N ASP A 53 5.29 21.79 2.15
CA ASP A 53 5.75 21.43 3.49
C ASP A 53 5.07 22.28 4.59
N GLY A 54 5.40 21.99 5.85
CA GLY A 54 4.88 22.73 6.99
C GLY A 54 5.32 24.21 7.08
N ASN A 55 6.22 24.68 6.21
CA ASN A 55 6.72 26.04 6.12
C ASN A 55 6.20 26.77 4.87
N ASP A 56 5.16 26.25 4.23
CA ASP A 56 4.58 26.77 2.99
C ASP A 56 5.56 26.75 1.78
N GLN A 57 6.56 25.87 1.78
CA GLN A 57 7.47 25.71 0.65
C GLN A 57 6.95 24.63 -0.29
N VAL A 58 7.05 24.90 -1.59
CA VAL A 58 6.67 23.96 -2.65
C VAL A 58 7.85 23.08 -2.99
N HIS A 59 7.59 21.78 -2.99
CA HIS A 59 8.55 20.71 -3.28
C HIS A 59 8.11 19.90 -4.48
N PHE A 60 9.07 19.22 -5.10
CA PHE A 60 8.81 18.16 -6.08
C PHE A 60 9.65 16.94 -5.70
N GLY A 61 9.05 16.00 -4.98
CA GLY A 61 9.77 14.93 -4.32
C GLY A 61 10.57 14.00 -5.24
N ALA A 62 10.14 13.83 -6.49
CA ALA A 62 10.85 12.97 -7.45
C ALA A 62 12.30 13.42 -7.76
N ILE A 63 12.70 14.65 -7.39
CA ILE A 63 14.07 15.15 -7.55
C ILE A 63 14.79 15.34 -6.21
N GLU A 64 14.19 14.96 -5.10
CA GLU A 64 14.77 15.08 -3.77
C GLU A 64 15.61 13.84 -3.41
N ASP A 65 16.58 14.02 -2.52
CA ASP A 65 17.48 12.95 -2.09
C ASP A 65 16.72 11.75 -1.50
N GLY A 66 15.65 12.00 -0.75
CA GLY A 66 14.79 10.95 -0.20
C GLY A 66 14.17 10.03 -1.26
N TYR A 67 13.93 10.53 -2.47
CA TYR A 67 13.45 9.69 -3.56
C TYR A 67 14.53 8.74 -4.08
N LEU A 68 15.77 9.19 -4.15
CA LEU A 68 16.90 8.32 -4.48
C LEU A 68 17.13 7.25 -3.41
N GLU A 69 16.98 7.61 -2.13
CA GLU A 69 17.07 6.65 -1.02
C GLU A 69 15.97 5.60 -1.11
N PHE A 70 14.73 6.02 -1.38
CA PHE A 70 13.61 5.11 -1.63
C PHE A 70 13.90 4.14 -2.80
N LEU A 71 14.35 4.64 -3.94
CA LEU A 71 14.68 3.78 -5.09
C LEU A 71 15.81 2.80 -4.77
N THR A 72 16.79 3.25 -4.00
CA THR A 72 17.89 2.40 -3.53
C THR A 72 17.39 1.28 -2.62
N LEU A 73 16.46 1.58 -1.71
CA LEU A 73 15.80 0.59 -0.87
C LEU A 73 15.02 -0.43 -1.70
N MET A 74 14.18 0.05 -2.63
CA MET A 74 13.36 -0.83 -3.49
C MET A 74 14.26 -1.76 -4.34
N ASN A 75 15.36 -1.24 -4.88
CA ASN A 75 16.34 -2.05 -5.59
C ASN A 75 16.99 -3.10 -4.68
N ARG A 76 17.36 -2.73 -3.46
CA ARG A 76 17.90 -3.66 -2.46
C ARG A 76 16.89 -4.77 -2.14
N TRP A 77 15.62 -4.43 -1.89
CA TRP A 77 14.57 -5.40 -1.59
C TRP A 77 14.29 -6.35 -2.76
N MET A 78 14.37 -5.84 -3.98
CA MET A 78 14.28 -6.68 -5.18
C MET A 78 15.44 -7.68 -5.24
N ASN A 79 16.68 -7.24 -4.99
CA ASN A 79 17.86 -8.10 -4.98
C ASN A 79 17.86 -9.11 -3.82
N LEU A 80 17.32 -8.75 -2.67
CA LEU A 80 17.10 -9.66 -1.54
C LEU A 80 15.96 -10.66 -1.83
N GLY A 81 15.13 -10.39 -2.85
CA GLY A 81 13.96 -11.21 -3.20
C GLY A 81 12.88 -11.21 -2.12
N ILE A 82 12.74 -10.09 -1.39
CA ILE A 82 11.66 -9.84 -0.43
C ILE A 82 10.57 -8.95 -1.00
N LEU A 83 10.86 -8.20 -2.08
CA LEU A 83 9.88 -7.49 -2.88
C LEU A 83 9.35 -8.41 -3.97
N ASP A 84 8.03 -8.46 -4.11
CA ASP A 84 7.36 -9.20 -5.19
C ASP A 84 7.84 -8.72 -6.57
N PRO A 85 8.44 -9.59 -7.38
CA PRO A 85 8.97 -9.22 -8.70
C PRO A 85 7.88 -8.72 -9.66
N ASP A 86 6.62 -9.13 -9.44
CA ASP A 86 5.50 -8.75 -10.28
C ASP A 86 4.75 -7.51 -9.75
N ALA A 87 5.14 -6.95 -8.60
CA ALA A 87 4.41 -5.86 -7.93
C ALA A 87 4.13 -4.65 -8.83
N PHE A 88 5.02 -4.36 -9.80
CA PHE A 88 4.87 -3.25 -10.73
C PHE A 88 4.06 -3.57 -12.00
N THR A 89 3.66 -4.82 -12.21
CA THR A 89 3.01 -5.26 -13.44
C THR A 89 1.76 -6.10 -13.22
N GLN A 90 1.58 -6.66 -12.01
CA GLN A 90 0.45 -7.52 -11.69
C GLN A 90 -0.86 -6.74 -11.60
N ASP A 91 -1.93 -7.41 -11.97
CA ASP A 91 -3.29 -6.94 -11.74
C ASP A 91 -3.81 -7.33 -10.34
N ALA A 92 -5.02 -6.89 -10.03
CA ALA A 92 -5.65 -7.17 -8.75
C ALA A 92 -5.91 -8.68 -8.53
N ASP A 93 -6.23 -9.43 -9.58
CA ASP A 93 -6.54 -10.85 -9.42
C ASP A 93 -5.28 -11.65 -9.09
N ALA A 94 -4.17 -11.39 -9.78
CA ALA A 94 -2.88 -11.99 -9.49
C ALA A 94 -2.39 -11.63 -8.07
N PHE A 95 -2.55 -10.38 -7.65
CA PHE A 95 -2.21 -9.92 -6.31
C PHE A 95 -3.01 -10.67 -5.22
N PHE A 96 -4.34 -10.74 -5.36
CA PHE A 96 -5.16 -11.45 -4.37
C PHE A 96 -4.95 -12.97 -4.40
N ALA A 97 -4.60 -13.56 -5.53
CA ALA A 97 -4.23 -14.98 -5.62
C ALA A 97 -2.96 -15.30 -4.82
N LYS A 98 -1.96 -14.40 -4.81
CA LYS A 98 -0.76 -14.54 -3.98
C LYS A 98 -1.08 -14.48 -2.48
N ILE A 99 -1.98 -13.57 -2.09
CA ILE A 99 -2.46 -13.48 -0.69
C ILE A 99 -3.18 -14.77 -0.30
N ALA A 100 -4.13 -15.24 -1.12
CA ALA A 100 -4.92 -16.44 -0.85
C ALA A 100 -4.06 -17.72 -0.73
N SER A 101 -2.93 -17.76 -1.42
CA SER A 101 -1.98 -18.86 -1.37
C SER A 101 -0.88 -18.69 -0.30
N GLU A 102 -1.01 -17.70 0.58
CA GLU A 102 -0.08 -17.41 1.68
C GLU A 102 1.37 -17.16 1.23
N ARG A 103 1.55 -16.72 -0.03
CA ARG A 103 2.87 -16.41 -0.59
C ARG A 103 3.37 -15.02 -0.23
N THR A 104 2.48 -14.18 0.32
CA THR A 104 2.74 -12.78 0.65
C THR A 104 2.59 -12.59 2.15
N GLY A 105 3.59 -11.99 2.79
CA GLY A 105 3.60 -11.75 4.23
C GLY A 105 3.09 -10.36 4.61
N LEU A 106 3.39 -9.35 3.79
CA LEU A 106 2.97 -7.97 4.00
C LEU A 106 2.45 -7.39 2.70
N VAL A 107 1.35 -6.68 2.79
CA VAL A 107 0.74 -5.99 1.65
C VAL A 107 0.41 -4.55 2.01
N TRP A 108 0.54 -3.68 1.02
CA TRP A 108 -0.01 -2.36 1.12
C TRP A 108 -1.32 -2.25 0.33
N GLY A 109 -2.31 -1.57 0.90
CA GLY A 109 -3.58 -1.35 0.23
C GLY A 109 -4.54 -0.49 1.05
N TYR A 110 -5.63 -0.10 0.42
CA TYR A 110 -6.66 0.72 1.05
C TYR A 110 -7.51 -0.10 2.03
N THR A 111 -7.85 0.52 3.16
CA THR A 111 -8.65 -0.12 4.24
C THR A 111 -9.99 -0.66 3.71
N GLY A 112 -10.74 0.14 2.94
CA GLY A 112 -12.05 -0.28 2.43
C GLY A 112 -11.99 -1.29 1.28
N GLY A 113 -10.96 -1.23 0.45
CA GLY A 113 -10.81 -2.13 -0.71
C GLY A 113 -9.99 -3.36 -0.40
N THR A 114 -8.69 -3.18 -0.20
CA THR A 114 -7.75 -4.29 -0.05
C THR A 114 -7.95 -5.04 1.25
N LEU A 115 -7.96 -4.33 2.39
CA LEU A 115 -8.12 -4.97 3.70
C LEU A 115 -9.50 -5.63 3.84
N GLY A 116 -10.57 -4.96 3.39
CA GLY A 116 -11.92 -5.55 3.41
C GLY A 116 -11.99 -6.88 2.65
N LYS A 117 -11.36 -6.96 1.46
CA LYS A 117 -11.31 -8.22 0.69
C LYS A 117 -10.47 -9.28 1.40
N ILE A 118 -9.33 -8.91 2.00
CA ILE A 118 -8.49 -9.83 2.79
C ILE A 118 -9.27 -10.38 3.99
N MET A 119 -10.00 -9.54 4.71
CA MET A 119 -10.82 -9.97 5.84
C MET A 119 -11.87 -11.01 5.43
N THR A 120 -12.54 -10.82 4.28
CA THR A 120 -13.47 -11.82 3.73
C THR A 120 -12.74 -13.12 3.40
N MET A 121 -11.55 -13.06 2.81
CA MET A 121 -10.75 -14.26 2.53
C MET A 121 -10.32 -14.99 3.80
N GLN A 122 -10.02 -14.27 4.89
CA GLN A 122 -9.70 -14.88 6.20
C GLN A 122 -10.90 -15.60 6.84
N GLU A 123 -12.13 -15.14 6.61
CA GLU A 123 -13.34 -15.85 7.05
C GLU A 123 -13.47 -17.22 6.37
N GLU A 124 -13.05 -17.32 5.11
CA GLU A 124 -13.07 -18.56 4.34
C GLU A 124 -11.85 -19.45 4.60
N ASN A 125 -10.69 -18.84 4.87
CA ASN A 125 -9.42 -19.53 5.15
C ASN A 125 -8.88 -19.12 6.52
N THR A 126 -9.18 -19.92 7.54
CA THR A 126 -8.82 -19.67 8.94
C THR A 126 -7.33 -19.80 9.25
N SER A 127 -6.48 -20.25 8.31
CA SER A 127 -5.02 -20.23 8.47
C SER A 127 -4.45 -18.81 8.25
N MET A 128 -5.14 -17.98 7.49
CA MET A 128 -4.75 -16.60 7.25
C MET A 128 -5.02 -15.73 8.50
N ASN A 129 -4.07 -14.86 8.84
CA ASN A 129 -4.21 -13.91 9.95
C ASN A 129 -3.50 -12.60 9.62
N TYR A 130 -4.02 -11.87 8.63
CA TYR A 130 -3.54 -10.52 8.33
C TYR A 130 -4.10 -9.52 9.33
N GLN A 131 -3.22 -8.66 9.83
CA GLN A 131 -3.56 -7.58 10.76
C GLN A 131 -3.04 -6.25 10.23
N PRO A 132 -3.69 -5.11 10.54
CA PRO A 132 -3.15 -3.81 10.21
C PRO A 132 -1.80 -3.58 10.88
N ALA A 133 -0.86 -3.02 10.11
CA ALA A 133 0.43 -2.56 10.59
C ALA A 133 0.55 -1.03 10.39
N PRO A 134 1.32 -0.31 11.22
CA PRO A 134 1.64 1.08 10.98
C PRO A 134 2.43 1.22 9.67
N ASN A 135 2.32 2.39 9.02
CA ASN A 135 3.25 2.71 7.96
C ASN A 135 4.62 3.00 8.58
N PRO A 136 5.70 2.38 8.08
CA PRO A 136 7.02 2.55 8.67
C PRO A 136 7.56 3.96 8.41
N VAL A 137 8.35 4.48 9.34
CA VAL A 137 9.17 5.68 9.17
C VAL A 137 10.62 5.30 8.92
N LEU A 138 11.43 6.24 8.40
CA LEU A 138 12.84 5.95 8.11
C LEU A 138 13.62 5.69 9.41
N ASN A 139 13.47 6.56 10.41
CA ASN A 139 14.11 6.43 11.72
C ASN A 139 13.07 6.55 12.83
N GLU A 140 13.36 5.96 13.98
CA GLU A 140 12.54 6.11 15.18
C GLU A 140 12.32 7.59 15.53
N GLY A 141 11.07 7.98 15.73
CA GLY A 141 10.69 9.37 16.04
C GLY A 141 10.44 10.26 14.82
N ASP A 142 10.72 9.80 13.60
CA ASP A 142 10.32 10.50 12.38
C ASP A 142 8.79 10.58 12.26
N THR A 143 8.30 11.57 11.52
CA THR A 143 6.87 11.69 11.21
C THR A 143 6.59 11.16 9.82
N PHE A 144 5.67 10.21 9.73
CA PHE A 144 5.19 9.72 8.44
C PHE A 144 4.39 10.82 7.73
N ILE A 145 4.80 11.16 6.51
CA ILE A 145 4.11 12.19 5.71
C ILE A 145 2.95 11.55 4.96
N VAL A 146 1.78 12.15 5.08
CA VAL A 146 0.56 11.68 4.39
C VAL A 146 0.04 12.79 3.50
N ASP A 147 -0.27 12.46 2.25
CA ASP A 147 -1.01 13.37 1.38
C ASP A 147 -2.40 13.61 1.96
N GLN A 148 -2.70 14.86 2.29
CA GLN A 148 -4.00 15.29 2.81
C GLN A 148 -4.78 16.11 1.77
N SER A 149 -4.30 16.16 0.53
CA SER A 149 -5.00 16.86 -0.56
C SER A 149 -6.25 16.06 -0.98
N SER A 150 -7.34 16.25 -0.28
CA SER A 150 -8.65 15.84 -0.77
C SER A 150 -9.33 17.02 -1.45
N TYR A 151 -9.78 16.82 -2.67
CA TYR A 151 -10.62 17.84 -3.32
C TYR A 151 -11.90 18.04 -2.49
N ARG A 152 -12.25 19.30 -2.19
CA ARG A 152 -13.52 19.63 -1.52
C ARG A 152 -14.74 19.16 -2.31
N ILE A 153 -14.60 19.06 -3.62
CA ILE A 153 -15.61 18.56 -4.53
C ILE A 153 -14.98 17.41 -5.30
N ASN A 154 -15.49 16.20 -5.07
CA ASN A 154 -15.11 15.06 -5.87
C ASN A 154 -15.92 15.13 -7.18
N THR A 155 -15.22 15.20 -8.31
CA THR A 155 -15.85 15.23 -9.64
C THR A 155 -16.20 13.84 -10.14
N ILE A 156 -15.85 12.78 -9.41
CA ILE A 156 -16.25 11.42 -9.71
C ILE A 156 -17.67 11.23 -9.20
N GLY A 157 -18.61 11.07 -10.09
CA GLY A 157 -20.03 10.87 -9.76
C GLY A 157 -20.67 9.82 -10.65
N GLY A 158 -21.89 9.44 -10.30
CA GLY A 158 -22.73 8.62 -11.15
C GLY A 158 -23.36 9.44 -12.26
N ALA A 159 -23.63 8.80 -13.41
CA ALA A 159 -24.44 9.37 -14.48
C ALA A 159 -25.66 8.47 -14.75
N ILE A 160 -26.81 9.10 -14.94
CA ILE A 160 -28.04 8.38 -15.30
C ILE A 160 -28.19 8.45 -16.83
N ALA A 161 -28.31 7.29 -17.47
CA ALA A 161 -28.49 7.21 -18.90
C ALA A 161 -29.81 7.88 -19.33
N ALA A 162 -29.80 8.62 -20.45
CA ALA A 162 -31.00 9.26 -21.00
C ALA A 162 -32.12 8.26 -21.34
N THR A 163 -31.78 6.99 -21.52
CA THR A 163 -32.71 5.89 -21.79
C THR A 163 -33.20 5.17 -20.53
N CYS A 164 -32.85 5.67 -19.33
CA CYS A 164 -33.32 5.09 -18.07
C CYS A 164 -34.83 5.21 -17.97
N SER A 165 -35.51 4.08 -17.71
CA SER A 165 -36.97 4.05 -17.59
C SER A 165 -37.49 4.70 -16.32
N ASP A 166 -36.67 4.77 -15.26
CA ASP A 166 -36.98 5.42 -13.99
C ASP A 166 -35.77 6.19 -13.45
N PRO A 167 -35.54 7.39 -14.00
CA PRO A 167 -34.39 8.22 -13.58
C PRO A 167 -34.49 8.72 -12.14
N GLU A 168 -35.69 8.81 -11.57
CA GLU A 168 -35.90 9.24 -10.19
C GLU A 168 -35.45 8.14 -9.21
N ALA A 169 -35.79 6.88 -9.47
CA ALA A 169 -35.29 5.76 -8.69
C ALA A 169 -33.77 5.63 -8.81
N ALA A 170 -33.22 5.80 -10.02
CA ALA A 170 -31.77 5.78 -10.23
C ALA A 170 -31.05 6.91 -9.47
N ALA A 171 -31.62 8.11 -9.42
CA ALA A 171 -31.07 9.22 -8.64
C ALA A 171 -31.04 8.92 -7.13
N ARG A 172 -32.06 8.27 -6.59
CA ARG A 172 -32.12 7.89 -5.16
C ARG A 172 -31.09 6.83 -4.78
N VAL A 173 -30.57 6.05 -5.72
CA VAL A 173 -29.49 5.09 -5.48
C VAL A 173 -28.13 5.79 -5.39
N LEU A 174 -28.01 6.99 -5.99
CA LEU A 174 -26.78 7.79 -6.00
C LEU A 174 -26.68 8.74 -4.81
N ASP A 175 -27.79 8.99 -4.10
CA ASP A 175 -27.86 9.77 -2.85
C ASP A 175 -27.45 8.92 -1.65
#